data_319240cd5cf22fd651e76de33d7f8cd7
#
_entry.id   319240cd5cf22fd651e76de33d7f8cd7
#
_cell.length_a   1.000
_cell.length_b   1.000
_cell.length_c   1.000
_cell.angle_alpha   90.00
_cell.angle_beta   90.00
_cell.angle_gamma   90.00
#
_symmetry.space_group_name_H-M   'P 1'
#
loop_
_entity.id
_entity.type
_entity.pdbx_description
1 polymer ?
#
loop_
_entity_poly.entity_id
_entity_poly.type
_entity_poly.pdbx_seq_one_letter_code
_entity_poly.pdbx_strand_id
1 'polypeptide(L)'
;MRRFLGVTLVSAMAMLLSPAHSVAQPVRQGSAVERFSDRLQTALNSGSASALDTLASVDLQPVLAQRLARFQQDFPEVTWQVKPAAPTPDGRPTLTLRVRGVAESEGLTYALEASEEIAIRLDNGQLVEQELLAQQSLLRSGERPLAVKVAIPDVVLTGSRYDVDLIVEEPLGQALVAGGLINLTDEQLLAQMRPTLPLAPQGGGGLFKSVQAPQQPGSQSWAVMLVHPDGVVTATKRVRVVSSN
;
A
#
# COMPACT_ATOMS: atom_id res chain seq x y z
N MET A 1 18.41 -13.62 -18.75
CA MET A 1 18.09 -13.24 -17.36
C MET A 1 16.89 -12.30 -17.45
N ARG A 2 15.70 -12.80 -17.19
CA ARG A 2 14.46 -12.00 -17.25
C ARG A 2 14.48 -11.04 -16.07
N ARG A 3 14.60 -9.76 -16.33
CA ARG A 3 14.40 -8.69 -15.34
C ARG A 3 12.90 -8.53 -15.13
N PHE A 4 12.34 -9.27 -14.18
CA PHE A 4 10.98 -8.99 -13.74
C PHE A 4 10.89 -7.55 -13.22
N LEU A 5 9.87 -6.82 -13.68
CA LEU A 5 9.52 -5.52 -13.11
C LEU A 5 9.27 -5.78 -11.63
N GLY A 6 10.23 -5.38 -10.79
CA GLY A 6 10.02 -5.50 -9.37
C GLY A 6 8.98 -4.49 -8.98
N VAL A 7 7.88 -4.98 -8.41
CA VAL A 7 6.92 -4.14 -7.72
C VAL A 7 7.71 -3.36 -6.69
N THR A 8 7.99 -2.11 -7.00
CA THR A 8 8.45 -1.18 -5.98
C THR A 8 7.29 -1.09 -5.02
N LEU A 9 7.43 -1.73 -3.86
CA LEU A 9 6.48 -1.61 -2.80
C LEU A 9 6.24 -0.12 -2.60
N VAL A 10 5.00 0.33 -2.78
CA VAL A 10 4.59 1.66 -2.35
C VAL A 10 4.65 1.62 -0.82
N SER A 11 5.88 1.68 -0.28
CA SER A 11 6.11 1.71 1.16
C SER A 11 5.87 3.12 1.64
N ALA A 12 4.69 3.35 2.15
CA ALA A 12 4.41 4.52 2.92
C ALA A 12 5.17 4.48 4.26
N MET A 13 5.53 5.60 4.69
CA MET A 13 6.42 5.96 5.76
C MET A 13 5.82 5.68 7.16
N ALA A 14 6.36 4.74 7.89
CA ALA A 14 6.20 4.69 9.34
C ALA A 14 7.39 5.41 10.00
N MET A 15 7.18 6.62 10.50
CA MET A 15 8.02 7.20 11.53
C MET A 15 7.25 7.21 12.83
N LEU A 16 7.79 6.52 13.82
CA LEU A 16 7.30 6.53 15.18
C LEU A 16 7.75 7.84 15.85
N LEU A 17 6.80 8.70 16.20
CA LEU A 17 7.01 9.81 17.12
C LEU A 17 5.86 9.83 18.11
N SER A 18 6.22 9.97 19.39
CA SER A 18 5.35 9.89 20.56
C SER A 18 4.29 10.99 20.63
N PRO A 19 3.12 10.75 21.27
CA PRO A 19 1.99 11.67 21.22
C PRO A 19 2.08 12.80 22.25
N ALA A 20 1.90 14.02 21.81
CA ALA A 20 1.49 15.13 22.66
C ALA A 20 -0.03 15.33 22.49
N HIS A 21 -0.80 15.14 23.56
CA HIS A 21 -2.25 15.27 23.54
C HIS A 21 -2.66 16.74 23.49
N SER A 22 -3.36 17.14 22.43
CA SER A 22 -4.10 18.40 22.34
C SER A 22 -5.52 18.11 21.90
N VAL A 23 -6.49 18.49 22.73
CA VAL A 23 -7.93 18.32 22.46
C VAL A 23 -8.39 19.45 21.55
N ALA A 24 -8.74 19.14 20.30
CA ALA A 24 -9.20 20.10 19.30
C ALA A 24 -10.65 19.86 18.88
N GLN A 25 -11.38 20.94 18.57
CA GLN A 25 -12.81 20.99 18.32
C GLN A 25 -13.22 20.34 16.98
N PRO A 26 -14.23 19.43 16.93
CA PRO A 26 -14.47 18.55 15.77
C PRO A 26 -15.01 19.22 14.49
N VAL A 27 -15.78 20.32 14.58
CA VAL A 27 -16.47 20.89 13.40
C VAL A 27 -15.56 21.71 12.47
N ARG A 28 -14.49 22.31 12.98
CA ARG A 28 -13.52 23.05 12.16
C ARG A 28 -12.49 22.14 11.47
N GLN A 29 -12.28 20.95 11.98
CA GLN A 29 -11.31 20.01 11.42
C GLN A 29 -11.78 19.38 10.11
N GLY A 30 -13.06 19.03 9.96
CA GLY A 30 -13.60 18.45 8.72
C GLY A 30 -13.29 19.29 7.49
N SER A 31 -13.60 20.60 7.51
CA SER A 31 -13.33 21.49 6.37
C SER A 31 -11.83 21.72 6.11
N ALA A 32 -10.96 21.60 7.13
CA ALA A 32 -9.51 21.72 6.94
C ALA A 32 -8.94 20.44 6.29
N VAL A 33 -9.40 19.27 6.70
CA VAL A 33 -9.00 17.99 6.13
C VAL A 33 -9.48 17.84 4.68
N GLU A 34 -10.70 18.25 4.37
CA GLU A 34 -11.24 18.28 3.00
C GLU A 34 -10.37 19.16 2.09
N ARG A 35 -10.13 20.42 2.48
CA ARG A 35 -9.26 21.31 1.71
C ARG A 35 -7.83 20.77 1.55
N PHE A 36 -7.29 20.13 2.58
CA PHE A 36 -6.00 19.51 2.49
C PHE A 36 -6.00 18.32 1.53
N SER A 37 -7.02 17.44 1.57
CA SER A 37 -7.14 16.31 0.65
C SER A 37 -7.21 16.73 -0.82
N ASP A 38 -7.97 17.78 -1.13
CA ASP A 38 -8.08 18.32 -2.49
C ASP A 38 -6.74 18.90 -3.00
N ARG A 39 -6.04 19.66 -2.15
CA ARG A 39 -4.71 20.20 -2.47
C ARG A 39 -3.69 19.08 -2.66
N LEU A 40 -3.70 18.08 -1.79
CA LEU A 40 -2.81 16.92 -1.89
C LEU A 40 -3.09 16.12 -3.16
N GLN A 41 -4.35 15.86 -3.49
CA GLN A 41 -4.72 15.21 -4.75
C GLN A 41 -4.21 15.98 -5.96
N THR A 42 -4.41 17.30 -5.98
CA THR A 42 -3.94 18.17 -7.05
C THR A 42 -2.41 18.11 -7.18
N ALA A 43 -1.69 18.19 -6.07
CA ALA A 43 -0.23 18.13 -6.04
C ALA A 43 0.30 16.79 -6.56
N LEU A 44 -0.28 15.67 -6.10
CA LEU A 44 0.12 14.33 -6.55
C LEU A 44 -0.13 14.12 -8.05
N ASN A 45 -1.28 14.60 -8.56
CA ASN A 45 -1.62 14.49 -9.98
C ASN A 45 -0.84 15.49 -10.87
N SER A 46 -0.23 16.52 -10.31
CA SER A 46 0.63 17.43 -11.08
C SER A 46 1.97 16.80 -11.48
N GLY A 47 2.35 15.73 -10.81
CA GLY A 47 3.62 15.05 -11.02
C GLY A 47 4.84 15.84 -10.54
N SER A 48 4.65 17.00 -9.94
CA SER A 48 5.74 17.85 -9.48
C SER A 48 6.02 17.66 -8.00
N ALA A 49 7.24 17.26 -7.65
CA ALA A 49 7.67 17.14 -6.27
C ALA A 49 7.56 18.47 -5.51
N SER A 50 7.82 19.60 -6.18
CA SER A 50 7.70 20.95 -5.58
C SER A 50 6.26 21.32 -5.21
N ALA A 51 5.25 20.68 -5.81
CA ALA A 51 3.86 20.90 -5.41
C ALA A 51 3.58 20.40 -3.98
N LEU A 52 4.41 19.51 -3.43
CA LEU A 52 4.32 19.02 -2.06
C LEU A 52 4.97 19.95 -1.03
N ASP A 53 5.84 20.88 -1.46
CA ASP A 53 6.60 21.76 -0.55
C ASP A 53 5.68 22.67 0.30
N THR A 54 4.54 23.08 -0.25
CA THR A 54 3.56 23.89 0.49
C THR A 54 2.60 23.08 1.34
N LEU A 55 2.59 21.75 1.17
CA LEU A 55 1.64 20.84 1.82
C LEU A 55 2.22 20.09 3.01
N ALA A 56 3.54 19.99 3.11
CA ALA A 56 4.21 19.25 4.16
C ALA A 56 5.22 20.12 4.91
N SER A 57 5.48 19.75 6.17
CA SER A 57 6.56 20.36 6.94
C SER A 57 7.93 20.10 6.27
N VAL A 58 8.90 20.96 6.56
CA VAL A 58 10.25 20.88 6.00
C VAL A 58 10.89 19.51 6.18
N ASP A 59 10.62 18.85 7.30
CA ASP A 59 11.17 17.52 7.61
C ASP A 59 10.56 16.41 6.72
N LEU A 60 9.30 16.56 6.32
CA LEU A 60 8.59 15.57 5.50
C LEU A 60 8.81 15.77 4.00
N GLN A 61 9.07 16.99 3.54
CA GLN A 61 9.22 17.32 2.13
C GLN A 61 10.22 16.44 1.37
N PRO A 62 11.48 16.23 1.83
CA PRO A 62 12.45 15.44 1.08
C PRO A 62 12.01 13.98 0.88
N VAL A 63 11.41 13.41 1.92
CA VAL A 63 10.96 12.01 1.88
C VAL A 63 9.79 11.83 0.96
N LEU A 64 8.80 12.74 1.00
CA LEU A 64 7.63 12.69 0.11
C LEU A 64 8.03 12.93 -1.34
N ALA A 65 8.90 13.91 -1.59
CA ALA A 65 9.42 14.21 -2.93
C ALA A 65 10.19 13.02 -3.52
N GLN A 66 11.08 12.39 -2.75
CA GLN A 66 11.83 11.23 -3.19
C GLN A 66 10.91 10.04 -3.53
N ARG A 67 9.87 9.81 -2.74
CA ARG A 67 8.90 8.74 -2.99
C ARG A 67 8.07 8.97 -4.22
N LEU A 68 7.56 10.19 -4.39
CA LEU A 68 6.80 10.56 -5.58
C LEU A 68 7.67 10.39 -6.83
N ALA A 69 8.91 10.88 -6.82
CA ALA A 69 9.82 10.77 -7.95
C ALA A 69 10.11 9.30 -8.33
N ARG A 70 10.37 8.42 -7.35
CA ARG A 70 10.56 6.99 -7.62
C ARG A 70 9.32 6.33 -8.16
N PHE A 71 8.17 6.62 -7.57
CA PHE A 71 6.90 6.06 -8.01
C PHE A 71 6.61 6.43 -9.47
N GLN A 72 6.89 7.67 -9.86
CA GLN A 72 6.73 8.15 -11.23
C GLN A 72 7.73 7.53 -12.24
N GLN A 73 8.93 7.15 -11.78
CA GLN A 73 9.87 6.40 -12.62
C GLN A 73 9.33 5.02 -12.97
N ASP A 74 8.68 4.35 -12.02
CA ASP A 74 8.11 3.02 -12.26
C ASP A 74 6.75 3.08 -12.98
N PHE A 75 5.95 4.13 -12.71
CA PHE A 75 4.62 4.37 -13.28
C PHE A 75 4.51 5.80 -13.77
N PRO A 76 4.90 6.10 -15.02
CA PRO A 76 4.84 7.45 -15.57
C PRO A 76 3.41 7.96 -15.77
N GLU A 77 2.45 7.05 -15.98
CA GLU A 77 1.03 7.38 -16.12
C GLU A 77 0.28 6.95 -14.87
N VAL A 78 0.00 7.92 -13.99
CA VAL A 78 -0.69 7.66 -12.72
C VAL A 78 -1.82 8.64 -12.49
N THR A 79 -2.85 8.13 -11.81
CA THR A 79 -3.96 8.95 -11.30
C THR A 79 -4.14 8.70 -9.82
N TRP A 80 -4.10 9.78 -9.04
CA TRP A 80 -4.31 9.77 -7.60
C TRP A 80 -5.70 10.28 -7.24
N GLN A 81 -6.32 9.62 -6.28
CA GLN A 81 -7.54 10.05 -5.62
C GLN A 81 -7.29 10.09 -4.12
N VAL A 82 -7.54 11.25 -3.50
CA VAL A 82 -7.38 11.46 -2.06
C VAL A 82 -8.72 11.88 -1.49
N LYS A 83 -9.17 11.19 -0.46
CA LYS A 83 -10.44 11.49 0.21
C LYS A 83 -10.29 11.42 1.73
N PRO A 84 -10.97 12.30 2.48
CA PRO A 84 -11.15 12.09 3.90
C PRO A 84 -11.82 10.74 4.18
N ALA A 85 -11.42 10.09 5.27
CA ALA A 85 -12.02 8.86 5.77
C ALA A 85 -12.48 9.03 7.22
N ALA A 86 -13.06 7.97 7.79
CA ALA A 86 -13.50 7.99 9.17
C ALA A 86 -12.30 8.22 10.11
N PRO A 87 -12.38 9.12 11.09
CA PRO A 87 -11.28 9.38 12.02
C PRO A 87 -10.92 8.12 12.81
N THR A 88 -9.67 8.05 13.27
CA THR A 88 -9.24 6.99 14.19
C THR A 88 -10.05 7.03 15.50
N PRO A 89 -10.06 5.93 16.29
CA PRO A 89 -10.78 5.91 17.58
C PRO A 89 -10.31 6.98 18.57
N ASP A 90 -9.06 7.43 18.47
CA ASP A 90 -8.49 8.55 19.25
C ASP A 90 -8.77 9.93 18.62
N GLY A 91 -9.58 9.99 17.56
CA GLY A 91 -10.08 11.23 16.94
C GLY A 91 -9.13 11.88 15.94
N ARG A 92 -8.03 11.24 15.55
CA ARG A 92 -7.13 11.79 14.51
C ARG A 92 -7.81 11.72 13.14
N PRO A 93 -7.73 12.77 12.32
CA PRO A 93 -8.21 12.74 10.95
C PRO A 93 -7.48 11.68 10.13
N THR A 94 -8.19 11.07 9.18
CA THR A 94 -7.63 10.09 8.26
C THR A 94 -7.89 10.45 6.82
N LEU A 95 -7.02 9.98 5.94
CA LEU A 95 -7.17 10.07 4.49
C LEU A 95 -7.04 8.67 3.88
N THR A 96 -7.87 8.40 2.88
CA THR A 96 -7.68 7.30 1.95
C THR A 96 -7.04 7.85 0.67
N LEU A 97 -5.88 7.32 0.31
CA LEU A 97 -5.21 7.56 -0.95
C LEU A 97 -5.41 6.34 -1.84
N ARG A 98 -5.89 6.55 -3.05
CA ARG A 98 -5.95 5.51 -4.08
C ARG A 98 -5.15 5.95 -5.28
N VAL A 99 -4.41 5.02 -5.86
CA VAL A 99 -3.63 5.25 -7.06
C VAL A 99 -3.91 4.17 -8.09
N ARG A 100 -4.02 4.58 -9.34
CA ARG A 100 -4.01 3.72 -10.51
C ARG A 100 -2.88 4.17 -11.40
N GLY A 101 -2.12 3.21 -11.92
CA GLY A 101 -1.01 3.49 -12.79
C GLY A 101 -0.88 2.43 -13.86
N VAL A 102 -0.27 2.80 -14.98
CA VAL A 102 0.10 1.89 -16.05
C VAL A 102 1.59 2.05 -16.34
N ALA A 103 2.27 0.96 -16.53
CA ALA A 103 3.67 0.92 -16.94
C ALA A 103 3.87 -0.17 -18.00
N GLU A 104 4.81 0.07 -18.90
CA GLU A 104 5.22 -0.94 -19.87
C GLU A 104 6.64 -1.41 -19.57
N SER A 105 6.84 -2.72 -19.57
CA SER A 105 8.16 -3.31 -19.42
C SER A 105 8.24 -4.66 -20.11
N GLU A 106 9.35 -4.88 -20.81
CA GLU A 106 9.62 -6.13 -21.54
C GLU A 106 8.49 -6.59 -22.48
N GLY A 107 7.74 -5.63 -23.07
CA GLY A 107 6.62 -5.89 -23.96
C GLY A 107 5.32 -6.30 -23.26
N LEU A 108 5.26 -6.14 -21.95
CA LEU A 108 4.05 -6.36 -21.16
C LEU A 108 3.55 -5.05 -20.59
N THR A 109 2.24 -4.85 -20.63
CA THR A 109 1.55 -3.76 -19.93
C THR A 109 1.22 -4.21 -18.50
N TYR A 110 1.59 -3.39 -17.53
CA TYR A 110 1.31 -3.60 -16.11
C TYR A 110 0.32 -2.56 -15.62
N ALA A 111 -0.79 -3.01 -15.06
CA ALA A 111 -1.77 -2.15 -14.41
C ALA A 111 -1.62 -2.24 -12.90
N LEU A 112 -1.38 -1.11 -12.25
CA LEU A 112 -1.30 -0.95 -10.80
C LEU A 112 -2.60 -0.39 -10.24
N GLU A 113 -3.09 -1.00 -9.19
CA GLU A 113 -4.08 -0.46 -8.28
C GLU A 113 -3.53 -0.52 -6.86
N ALA A 114 -3.45 0.61 -6.17
CA ALA A 114 -3.02 0.60 -4.78
C ALA A 114 -3.89 1.55 -3.93
N SER A 115 -3.95 1.26 -2.64
CA SER A 115 -4.64 2.08 -1.66
C SER A 115 -3.86 2.13 -0.36
N GLU A 116 -3.89 3.31 0.26
CA GLU A 116 -3.35 3.56 1.59
C GLU A 116 -4.39 4.30 2.42
N GLU A 117 -4.43 3.98 3.70
CA GLU A 117 -5.14 4.76 4.70
C GLU A 117 -4.12 5.28 5.70
N ILE A 118 -4.12 6.60 5.89
CA ILE A 118 -3.18 7.28 6.78
C ILE A 118 -3.93 8.13 7.78
N ALA A 119 -3.53 8.06 9.06
CA ALA A 119 -3.87 9.08 10.03
C ALA A 119 -2.90 10.26 9.88
N ILE A 120 -3.42 11.47 9.98
CA ILE A 120 -2.64 12.68 9.74
C ILE A 120 -2.77 13.66 10.90
N ARG A 121 -1.74 14.49 11.08
CA ARG A 121 -1.81 15.72 11.87
C ARG A 121 -1.45 16.91 11.00
N LEU A 122 -2.34 17.87 10.98
CA LEU A 122 -2.15 19.13 10.26
C LEU A 122 -1.82 20.25 11.25
N ASP A 123 -0.84 21.06 10.91
CA ASP A 123 -0.55 22.34 11.56
C ASP A 123 -0.51 23.44 10.52
N ASN A 124 -1.30 24.52 10.73
CA ASN A 124 -1.45 25.63 9.77
C ASN A 124 -1.73 25.18 8.32
N GLY A 125 -2.45 24.05 8.16
CA GLY A 125 -2.80 23.49 6.85
C GLY A 125 -1.67 22.72 6.15
N GLN A 126 -0.57 22.44 6.85
CA GLN A 126 0.52 21.59 6.41
C GLN A 126 0.50 20.25 7.16
N LEU A 127 0.88 19.19 6.49
CA LEU A 127 1.10 17.88 7.06
C LEU A 127 2.37 17.90 7.91
N VAL A 128 2.25 17.64 9.21
CA VAL A 128 3.38 17.58 10.15
C VAL A 128 3.66 16.16 10.64
N GLU A 129 2.64 15.31 10.64
CA GLU A 129 2.80 13.88 11.00
C GLU A 129 1.84 13.03 10.17
N GLN A 130 2.26 11.80 9.90
CA GLN A 130 1.42 10.78 9.31
C GLN A 130 1.74 9.40 9.90
N GLU A 131 0.70 8.59 10.03
CA GLU A 131 0.81 7.17 10.40
C GLU A 131 0.08 6.32 9.37
N LEU A 132 0.75 5.29 8.86
CA LEU A 132 0.15 4.34 7.94
C LEU A 132 -0.74 3.35 8.69
N LEU A 133 -2.04 3.40 8.43
CA LEU A 133 -3.05 2.54 9.06
C LEU A 133 -3.30 1.27 8.25
N ALA A 134 -3.44 1.39 6.94
CA ALA A 134 -3.64 0.27 6.03
C ALA A 134 -2.93 0.53 4.70
N GLN A 135 -2.48 -0.53 4.05
CA GLN A 135 -1.85 -0.46 2.73
C GLN A 135 -2.10 -1.74 1.95
N GLN A 136 -2.47 -1.59 0.70
CA GLN A 136 -2.62 -2.68 -0.25
C GLN A 136 -2.19 -2.23 -1.64
N SER A 137 -1.52 -3.11 -2.38
CA SER A 137 -1.28 -2.93 -3.81
C SER A 137 -1.61 -4.19 -4.58
N LEU A 138 -2.02 -4.02 -5.83
CA LEU A 138 -2.27 -5.08 -6.79
C LEU A 138 -1.70 -4.65 -8.13
N LEU A 139 -0.74 -5.41 -8.64
CA LEU A 139 -0.15 -5.22 -9.94
C LEU A 139 -0.50 -6.41 -10.81
N ARG A 140 -1.05 -6.16 -11.97
CA ARG A 140 -1.48 -7.19 -12.93
C ARG A 140 -0.86 -6.92 -14.29
N SER A 141 -0.41 -7.98 -14.97
CA SER A 141 0.05 -7.90 -16.36
C SER A 141 -0.64 -8.94 -17.21
N GLY A 142 -0.57 -8.75 -18.53
CA GLY A 142 -1.11 -9.66 -19.51
C GLY A 142 -2.33 -9.11 -20.25
N GLU A 143 -2.68 -9.73 -21.38
CA GLU A 143 -3.82 -9.31 -22.21
C GLU A 143 -5.18 -9.51 -21.51
N ARG A 144 -5.24 -10.53 -20.66
CA ARG A 144 -6.41 -10.84 -19.82
C ARG A 144 -5.96 -10.94 -18.37
N PRO A 145 -5.93 -9.80 -17.64
CA PRO A 145 -5.50 -9.78 -16.25
C PRO A 145 -6.35 -10.72 -15.41
N LEU A 146 -5.72 -11.62 -14.67
CA LEU A 146 -6.40 -12.56 -13.80
C LEU A 146 -7.18 -11.82 -12.72
N ALA A 147 -8.47 -12.16 -12.60
CA ALA A 147 -9.32 -11.63 -11.54
C ALA A 147 -8.97 -12.32 -10.23
N VAL A 148 -8.50 -11.53 -9.25
CA VAL A 148 -8.10 -12.03 -7.94
C VAL A 148 -8.64 -11.14 -6.83
N LYS A 149 -8.92 -11.77 -5.69
CA LYS A 149 -9.26 -11.11 -4.44
C LYS A 149 -8.14 -11.31 -3.43
N VAL A 150 -7.63 -10.20 -2.88
CA VAL A 150 -6.71 -10.21 -1.73
C VAL A 150 -7.55 -10.27 -0.45
N ALA A 151 -7.56 -11.43 0.21
CA ALA A 151 -8.30 -11.67 1.44
C ALA A 151 -7.32 -11.76 2.63
N ILE A 152 -6.75 -10.62 2.98
CA ILE A 152 -5.80 -10.44 4.08
C ILE A 152 -6.34 -9.30 4.95
N PRO A 153 -6.47 -9.48 6.28
CA PRO A 153 -7.02 -8.45 7.17
C PRO A 153 -6.10 -7.21 7.27
N ASP A 154 -6.67 -6.04 7.52
CA ASP A 154 -5.91 -4.82 7.81
C ASP A 154 -5.35 -4.80 9.23
N VAL A 155 -6.07 -5.41 10.18
CA VAL A 155 -5.75 -5.40 11.62
C VAL A 155 -5.99 -6.78 12.22
N VAL A 156 -5.07 -7.23 13.05
CA VAL A 156 -5.17 -8.47 13.85
C VAL A 156 -4.71 -8.22 15.28
N LEU A 157 -5.16 -9.07 16.21
CA LEU A 157 -4.69 -9.02 17.59
C LEU A 157 -3.34 -9.76 17.73
N THR A 158 -2.52 -9.31 18.69
CA THR A 158 -1.29 -10.03 19.07
C THR A 158 -1.58 -11.50 19.35
N GLY A 159 -0.75 -12.38 18.80
CA GLY A 159 -0.86 -13.84 19.00
C GLY A 159 -2.07 -14.51 18.34
N SER A 160 -2.99 -13.78 17.71
CA SER A 160 -4.15 -14.39 17.02
C SER A 160 -3.73 -15.08 15.72
N ARG A 161 -4.54 -16.04 15.27
CA ARG A 161 -4.42 -16.62 13.93
C ARG A 161 -5.19 -15.80 12.92
N TYR A 162 -4.66 -15.67 11.72
CA TYR A 162 -5.34 -15.03 10.58
C TYR A 162 -4.89 -15.65 9.26
N ASP A 163 -5.68 -15.45 8.21
CA ASP A 163 -5.42 -16.00 6.90
C ASP A 163 -4.83 -14.93 5.97
N VAL A 164 -3.90 -15.37 5.14
CA VAL A 164 -3.21 -14.59 4.12
C VAL A 164 -3.52 -15.25 2.79
N ASP A 165 -4.59 -14.81 2.14
CA ASP A 165 -5.14 -15.47 0.98
C ASP A 165 -5.15 -14.56 -0.25
N LEU A 166 -4.73 -15.12 -1.39
CA LEU A 166 -4.95 -14.57 -2.72
C LEU A 166 -5.88 -15.54 -3.46
N ILE A 167 -7.13 -15.17 -3.61
CA ILE A 167 -8.19 -16.00 -4.19
C ILE A 167 -8.32 -15.68 -5.66
N VAL A 168 -8.26 -16.69 -6.52
CA VAL A 168 -8.58 -16.54 -7.95
C VAL A 168 -10.10 -16.63 -8.10
N GLU A 169 -10.70 -15.59 -8.68
CA GLU A 169 -12.17 -15.46 -8.76
C GLU A 169 -12.78 -16.23 -9.94
N GLU A 170 -11.95 -16.58 -10.94
CA GLU A 170 -12.39 -17.34 -12.11
C GLU A 170 -11.71 -18.72 -12.16
N PRO A 171 -12.40 -19.75 -12.67
CA PRO A 171 -11.78 -21.08 -12.84
C PRO A 171 -10.56 -21.02 -13.76
N LEU A 172 -9.43 -21.52 -13.30
CA LEU A 172 -8.18 -21.58 -14.07
C LEU A 172 -8.17 -22.67 -15.16
N GLY A 173 -9.21 -23.52 -15.19
CA GLY A 173 -9.26 -24.66 -16.10
C GLY A 173 -8.11 -25.63 -15.88
N GLN A 174 -7.41 -25.99 -16.96
CA GLN A 174 -6.21 -26.84 -16.92
C GLN A 174 -4.90 -26.06 -16.97
N ALA A 175 -4.95 -24.73 -16.78
CA ALA A 175 -3.77 -23.89 -16.81
C ALA A 175 -2.84 -24.21 -15.64
N LEU A 176 -1.55 -24.34 -15.94
CA LEU A 176 -0.52 -24.45 -14.92
C LEU A 176 -0.27 -23.05 -14.31
N VAL A 177 -0.40 -22.97 -13.01
CA VAL A 177 -0.16 -21.77 -12.23
C VAL A 177 0.98 -22.00 -11.26
N ALA A 178 1.87 -21.04 -11.15
CA ALA A 178 2.89 -21.03 -10.10
C ALA A 178 2.66 -19.83 -9.19
N GLY A 179 2.78 -20.02 -7.89
CA GLY A 179 2.57 -18.95 -6.93
C GLY A 179 3.50 -19.04 -5.74
N GLY A 180 3.68 -17.90 -5.09
CA GLY A 180 4.50 -17.77 -3.89
C GLY A 180 3.99 -16.66 -2.99
N LEU A 181 4.30 -16.77 -1.70
CA LEU A 181 3.88 -15.85 -0.66
C LEU A 181 5.00 -15.74 0.38
N ILE A 182 5.38 -14.51 0.71
CA ILE A 182 6.40 -14.23 1.73
C ILE A 182 5.95 -13.10 2.66
N ASN A 183 6.45 -13.14 3.89
CA ASN A 183 6.45 -11.98 4.78
C ASN A 183 7.71 -11.16 4.49
N LEU A 184 7.54 -9.88 4.20
CA LEU A 184 8.64 -8.95 3.95
C LEU A 184 9.22 -8.47 5.27
N THR A 185 10.55 -8.46 5.37
CA THR A 185 11.23 -7.87 6.53
C THR A 185 11.25 -6.34 6.45
N ASP A 186 11.40 -5.67 7.59
CA ASP A 186 11.52 -4.22 7.63
C ASP A 186 12.74 -3.73 6.82
N GLU A 187 13.83 -4.50 6.78
CA GLU A 187 15.00 -4.18 5.96
C GLU A 187 14.66 -4.20 4.46
N GLN A 188 13.90 -5.21 4.01
CA GLN A 188 13.44 -5.30 2.61
C GLN A 188 12.52 -4.15 2.24
N LEU A 189 11.66 -3.74 3.16
CA LEU A 189 10.77 -2.60 2.99
C LEU A 189 11.55 -1.27 2.93
N LEU A 190 12.48 -1.05 3.86
CA LEU A 190 13.28 0.18 3.94
C LEU A 190 14.25 0.30 2.76
N ALA A 191 14.92 -0.78 2.40
CA ALA A 191 15.84 -0.81 1.27
C ALA A 191 15.11 -0.81 -0.09
N GLN A 192 13.77 -0.93 -0.09
CA GLN A 192 12.96 -1.10 -1.30
C GLN A 192 13.54 -2.21 -2.19
N MET A 193 13.99 -3.27 -1.55
CA MET A 193 14.56 -4.42 -2.24
C MET A 193 13.48 -5.16 -3.02
N ARG A 194 13.90 -5.76 -4.13
CA ARG A 194 13.07 -6.70 -4.89
C ARG A 194 13.27 -8.10 -4.31
N PRO A 195 12.42 -8.56 -3.39
CA PRO A 195 12.61 -9.86 -2.77
C PRO A 195 12.41 -10.97 -3.81
N THR A 196 13.19 -12.03 -3.70
CA THR A 196 12.95 -13.24 -4.47
C THR A 196 11.79 -14.00 -3.83
N LEU A 197 10.68 -14.16 -4.54
CA LEU A 197 9.59 -15.04 -4.12
C LEU A 197 9.85 -16.45 -4.67
N PRO A 198 9.95 -17.46 -3.82
CA PRO A 198 9.97 -18.85 -4.28
C PRO A 198 8.59 -19.21 -4.83
N LEU A 199 8.53 -19.55 -6.11
CA LEU A 199 7.30 -19.95 -6.78
C LEU A 199 7.20 -21.48 -6.78
N ALA A 200 6.04 -21.99 -6.42
CA ALA A 200 5.72 -23.41 -6.51
C ALA A 200 4.45 -23.61 -7.37
N PRO A 201 4.32 -24.78 -8.04
CA PRO A 201 3.09 -25.14 -8.74
C PRO A 201 1.89 -25.09 -7.80
N GLN A 202 0.79 -24.53 -8.26
CA GLN A 202 -0.47 -24.41 -7.52
C GLN A 202 -1.57 -25.24 -8.17
N GLY A 203 -2.37 -25.92 -7.34
CA GLY A 203 -3.47 -26.78 -7.79
C GLY A 203 -4.77 -26.06 -8.16
N GLY A 204 -4.76 -24.72 -8.28
CA GLY A 204 -5.96 -23.91 -8.58
C GLY A 204 -6.54 -23.23 -7.36
N GLY A 205 -7.49 -22.29 -7.60
CA GLY A 205 -8.22 -21.54 -6.55
C GLY A 205 -7.45 -20.38 -5.91
N GLY A 206 -6.13 -20.37 -5.90
CA GLY A 206 -5.32 -19.30 -5.32
C GLY A 206 -4.21 -19.78 -4.39
N LEU A 207 -3.72 -18.86 -3.56
CA LEU A 207 -2.72 -19.09 -2.53
C LEU A 207 -3.36 -18.87 -1.16
N PHE A 208 -3.19 -19.85 -0.27
CA PHE A 208 -3.83 -19.87 1.04
C PHE A 208 -2.79 -20.16 2.12
N LYS A 209 -2.74 -19.31 3.14
CA LYS A 209 -1.82 -19.53 4.26
C LYS A 209 -2.42 -18.99 5.56
N SER A 210 -2.58 -19.88 6.55
CA SER A 210 -2.90 -19.47 7.91
C SER A 210 -1.61 -19.19 8.69
N VAL A 211 -1.54 -18.04 9.36
CA VAL A 211 -0.37 -17.57 10.09
C VAL A 211 -0.75 -17.11 11.49
N GLN A 212 0.22 -17.09 12.40
CA GLN A 212 0.05 -16.52 13.72
C GLN A 212 0.67 -15.14 13.77
N ALA A 213 -0.09 -14.16 14.26
CA ALA A 213 0.40 -12.82 14.49
C ALA A 213 1.50 -12.80 15.56
N PRO A 214 2.46 -11.87 15.48
CA PRO A 214 3.44 -11.65 16.53
C PRO A 214 2.80 -11.42 17.91
N GLN A 215 3.55 -11.76 18.98
CA GLN A 215 3.12 -11.53 20.36
C GLN A 215 3.23 -10.06 20.78
N GLN A 216 3.91 -9.24 19.99
CA GLN A 216 4.09 -7.81 20.24
C GLN A 216 3.36 -6.99 19.17
N PRO A 217 2.80 -5.83 19.53
CA PRO A 217 2.24 -4.89 18.56
C PRO A 217 3.28 -4.46 17.52
N GLY A 218 2.80 -4.21 16.30
CA GLY A 218 3.65 -3.83 15.19
C GLY A 218 2.95 -3.98 13.84
N SER A 219 3.68 -4.40 12.83
CA SER A 219 3.11 -4.68 11.51
C SER A 219 3.79 -5.84 10.82
N GLN A 220 3.06 -6.51 9.95
CA GLN A 220 3.57 -7.50 9.01
C GLN A 220 3.21 -7.06 7.60
N SER A 221 4.12 -7.25 6.65
CA SER A 221 3.89 -6.92 5.25
C SER A 221 4.02 -8.18 4.41
N TRP A 222 2.97 -8.52 3.70
CA TRP A 222 2.91 -9.69 2.86
C TRP A 222 3.10 -9.32 1.39
N ALA A 223 3.90 -10.11 0.68
CA ALA A 223 3.99 -10.07 -0.78
C ALA A 223 3.58 -11.43 -1.33
N VAL A 224 2.72 -11.38 -2.32
CA VAL A 224 2.15 -12.54 -3.01
C VAL A 224 2.36 -12.38 -4.49
N MET A 225 2.77 -13.45 -5.19
CA MET A 225 2.87 -13.47 -6.65
C MET A 225 2.21 -14.74 -7.19
N LEU A 226 1.46 -14.57 -8.26
CA LEU A 226 0.87 -15.65 -9.04
C LEU A 226 1.24 -15.47 -10.50
N VAL A 227 1.77 -16.53 -11.11
CA VAL A 227 2.14 -16.56 -12.52
C VAL A 227 1.19 -17.50 -13.25
N HIS A 228 0.55 -17.00 -14.28
CA HIS A 228 -0.41 -17.70 -15.12
C HIS A 228 0.03 -17.56 -16.59
N PRO A 229 -0.34 -18.43 -17.51
CA PRO A 229 -0.01 -18.29 -18.94
C PRO A 229 -0.42 -16.93 -19.53
N ASP A 230 -1.53 -16.36 -19.09
CA ASP A 230 -2.03 -15.07 -19.58
C ASP A 230 -1.39 -13.86 -18.88
N GLY A 231 -0.57 -14.03 -17.84
CA GLY A 231 0.09 -12.92 -17.17
C GLY A 231 0.57 -13.19 -15.74
N VAL A 232 0.90 -12.14 -15.05
CA VAL A 232 1.39 -12.17 -13.67
C VAL A 232 0.54 -11.27 -12.80
N VAL A 233 0.21 -11.74 -11.61
CA VAL A 233 -0.40 -10.94 -10.55
C VAL A 233 0.56 -10.87 -9.39
N THR A 234 0.81 -9.64 -8.90
CA THR A 234 1.53 -9.43 -7.64
C THR A 234 0.70 -8.56 -6.72
N ALA A 235 0.56 -8.98 -5.49
CA ALA A 235 -0.13 -8.22 -4.46
C ALA A 235 0.77 -7.98 -3.26
N THR A 236 0.59 -6.82 -2.62
CA THR A 236 1.18 -6.56 -1.30
C THR A 236 0.11 -6.09 -0.34
N LYS A 237 0.23 -6.47 0.91
CA LYS A 237 -0.69 -6.09 1.98
C LYS A 237 0.05 -5.91 3.29
N ARG A 238 -0.22 -4.78 3.96
CA ARG A 238 0.22 -4.53 5.32
C ARG A 238 -0.88 -4.90 6.30
N VAL A 239 -0.50 -5.63 7.35
CA VAL A 239 -1.37 -6.03 8.46
C VAL A 239 -0.85 -5.37 9.73
N ARG A 240 -1.67 -4.60 10.42
CA ARG A 240 -1.33 -4.06 11.75
C ARG A 240 -1.61 -5.11 12.81
N VAL A 241 -0.66 -5.29 13.72
CA VAL A 241 -0.79 -6.14 14.89
C VAL A 241 -1.01 -5.23 16.10
N VAL A 242 -2.17 -5.33 16.73
CA VAL A 242 -2.56 -4.48 17.86
C VAL A 242 -2.75 -5.32 19.12
N SER A 243 -2.52 -4.72 20.29
CA SER A 243 -2.79 -5.38 21.57
C SER A 243 -4.30 -5.64 21.71
N SER A 244 -4.66 -6.79 22.33
CA SER A 244 -5.99 -6.91 22.92
C SER A 244 -6.05 -5.99 24.14
N ASN A 245 -6.96 -5.04 24.14
CA ASN A 245 -7.26 -4.25 25.36
C ASN A 245 -7.85 -5.14 26.46
#